data_bc01acc689d05669536814e9c622d37c
#
_entry.id   bc01acc689d05669536814e9c622d37c
#
_cell.length_a   1.000
_cell.length_b   1.000
_cell.length_c   1.000
_cell.angle_alpha   90.00
_cell.angle_beta   90.00
_cell.angle_gamma   90.00
#
_symmetry.space_group_name_H-M   'P 1'
#
loop_
_entity.id
_entity.type
_entity.pdbx_description
1 polymer ?
#
loop_
_entity_poly.entity_id
_entity_poly.type
_entity_poly.pdbx_seq_one_letter_code
_entity_poly.pdbx_strand_id
1 'polypeptide(L)'
;MKPVTVLISSLAIIVALIIATVFGIQSSQNKAIAKELLIESSLSDLNAEYNRRAGLLVNLAEAVMSYNKHEAEVLVQLSQARTPAEGNGNVNASAYIRGVVERYPELRSIENYKQYMNELSMTENRIASHRK
;
A
#
# COMPACT_ATOMS: atom_id res chain seq x y z
N MET A 1 5.06 47.24 -46.76
CA MET A 1 4.73 47.24 -45.34
C MET A 1 5.69 48.14 -44.64
N LYS A 2 5.22 49.01 -43.71
CA LYS A 2 6.13 49.93 -42.98
C LYS A 2 7.03 49.07 -42.05
N PRO A 3 8.36 49.33 -41.98
CA PRO A 3 9.28 48.49 -41.19
C PRO A 3 8.86 48.36 -39.70
N VAL A 4 8.20 49.34 -39.18
CA VAL A 4 7.64 49.36 -37.80
C VAL A 4 6.62 48.25 -37.57
N THR A 5 5.74 47.97 -38.54
CA THR A 5 4.71 46.92 -38.36
C THR A 5 5.33 45.52 -38.33
N VAL A 6 6.40 45.28 -39.10
CA VAL A 6 7.15 44.02 -39.07
C VAL A 6 7.86 43.82 -37.72
N LEU A 7 8.45 44.87 -37.18
CA LEU A 7 9.07 44.80 -35.84
C LEU A 7 8.09 44.51 -34.70
N ILE A 8 6.93 45.15 -34.75
CA ILE A 8 5.87 44.90 -33.77
C ILE A 8 5.33 43.48 -33.86
N SER A 9 5.10 42.97 -35.08
CA SER A 9 4.60 41.60 -35.26
C SER A 9 5.63 40.54 -34.86
N SER A 10 6.92 40.75 -35.11
CA SER A 10 7.99 39.82 -34.68
C SER A 10 8.13 39.79 -33.15
N LEU A 11 8.03 40.94 -32.49
CA LEU A 11 8.07 41.05 -31.05
C LEU A 11 6.85 40.31 -30.40
N ALA A 12 5.65 40.50 -30.98
CA ALA A 12 4.44 39.82 -30.51
C ALA A 12 4.55 38.28 -30.62
N ILE A 13 5.13 37.77 -31.70
CA ILE A 13 5.37 36.32 -31.87
C ILE A 13 6.36 35.79 -30.84
N ILE A 14 7.44 36.51 -30.60
CA ILE A 14 8.45 36.11 -29.58
C ILE A 14 7.82 36.04 -28.18
N VAL A 15 7.04 37.04 -27.81
CA VAL A 15 6.35 37.08 -26.51
C VAL A 15 5.34 35.92 -26.40
N ALA A 16 4.58 35.65 -27.46
CA ALA A 16 3.63 34.52 -27.48
C ALA A 16 4.34 33.17 -27.31
N LEU A 17 5.50 32.96 -27.94
CA LEU A 17 6.32 31.75 -27.78
C LEU A 17 6.86 31.59 -26.36
N ILE A 18 7.32 32.68 -25.73
CA ILE A 18 7.79 32.65 -24.34
C ILE A 18 6.63 32.28 -23.38
N ILE A 19 5.46 32.85 -23.56
CA ILE A 19 4.27 32.52 -22.77
C ILE A 19 3.91 31.06 -22.96
N ALA A 20 3.85 30.57 -24.19
CA ALA A 20 3.50 29.17 -24.48
C ALA A 20 4.50 28.16 -23.84
N THR A 21 5.81 28.48 -23.86
CA THR A 21 6.82 27.63 -23.22
C THR A 21 6.71 27.61 -21.71
N VAL A 22 6.48 28.75 -21.07
CA VAL A 22 6.28 28.86 -19.62
C VAL A 22 5.05 28.07 -19.19
N PHE A 23 3.92 28.22 -19.87
CA PHE A 23 2.70 27.44 -19.57
C PHE A 23 2.89 25.95 -19.80
N GLY A 24 3.63 25.54 -20.81
CA GLY A 24 3.96 24.15 -21.08
C GLY A 24 4.77 23.50 -19.96
N ILE A 25 5.78 24.20 -19.46
CA ILE A 25 6.65 23.74 -18.37
C ILE A 25 5.85 23.62 -17.05
N GLN A 26 5.06 24.64 -16.71
CA GLN A 26 4.23 24.58 -15.50
C GLN A 26 3.20 23.45 -15.54
N SER A 27 2.54 23.23 -16.66
CA SER A 27 1.61 22.11 -16.82
C SER A 27 2.28 20.74 -16.63
N SER A 28 3.51 20.58 -17.11
CA SER A 28 4.28 19.34 -16.95
C SER A 28 4.71 19.12 -15.51
N GLN A 29 5.16 20.16 -14.82
CA GLN A 29 5.56 20.08 -13.40
C GLN A 29 4.37 19.74 -12.49
N ASN A 30 3.22 20.34 -12.70
CA ASN A 30 2.02 20.04 -11.93
C ASN A 30 1.58 18.57 -12.08
N LYS A 31 1.72 17.99 -13.26
CA LYS A 31 1.43 16.57 -13.48
C LYS A 31 2.45 15.65 -12.79
N ALA A 32 3.71 16.03 -12.74
CA ALA A 32 4.75 15.27 -12.05
C ALA A 32 4.51 15.28 -10.53
N ILE A 33 4.26 16.44 -9.94
CA ILE A 33 3.94 16.60 -8.51
C ILE A 33 2.68 15.82 -8.13
N ALA A 34 1.63 15.87 -8.96
CA ALA A 34 0.42 15.12 -8.71
C ALA A 34 0.65 13.59 -8.69
N LYS A 35 1.52 13.07 -9.57
CA LYS A 35 1.89 11.66 -9.58
C LYS A 35 2.74 11.28 -8.37
N GLU A 36 3.66 12.13 -7.96
CA GLU A 36 4.50 11.91 -6.77
C GLU A 36 3.65 11.83 -5.50
N LEU A 37 2.72 12.77 -5.30
CA LEU A 37 1.77 12.74 -4.19
C LEU A 37 0.89 11.48 -4.19
N LEU A 38 0.51 10.99 -5.36
CA LEU A 38 -0.30 9.78 -5.50
C LEU A 38 0.50 8.53 -5.11
N ILE A 39 1.78 8.48 -5.46
CA ILE A 39 2.69 7.40 -5.07
C ILE A 39 2.91 7.44 -3.55
N GLU A 40 3.18 8.61 -2.99
CA GLU A 40 3.39 8.78 -1.55
C GLU A 40 2.15 8.37 -0.74
N SER A 41 0.96 8.78 -1.19
CA SER A 41 -0.32 8.34 -0.59
C SER A 41 -0.48 6.83 -0.66
N SER A 42 -0.21 6.22 -1.82
CA SER A 42 -0.34 4.76 -1.99
C SER A 42 0.66 3.99 -1.12
N LEU A 43 1.88 4.49 -0.93
CA LEU A 43 2.87 3.89 -0.03
C LEU A 43 2.44 4.03 1.43
N SER A 44 1.86 5.17 1.82
CA SER A 44 1.33 5.38 3.16
C SER A 44 0.18 4.42 3.46
N ASP A 45 -0.76 4.27 2.52
CA ASP A 45 -1.88 3.33 2.64
C ASP A 45 -1.39 1.89 2.75
N LEU A 46 -0.40 1.52 1.94
CA LEU A 46 0.22 0.19 2.00
C LEU A 46 0.88 -0.07 3.35
N ASN A 47 1.62 0.89 3.89
CA ASN A 47 2.23 0.78 5.22
C ASN A 47 1.18 0.64 6.33
N ALA A 48 0.06 1.36 6.23
CA ALA A 48 -1.05 1.24 7.16
C ALA A 48 -1.66 -0.17 7.14
N GLU A 49 -1.84 -0.77 5.96
CA GLU A 49 -2.36 -2.14 5.83
C GLU A 49 -1.36 -3.19 6.36
N TYR A 50 -0.04 -3.01 6.18
CA TYR A 50 0.95 -3.89 6.81
C TYR A 50 0.93 -3.82 8.33
N ASN A 51 0.81 -2.62 8.90
CA ASN A 51 0.69 -2.45 10.36
C ASN A 51 -0.59 -3.10 10.90
N ARG A 52 -1.71 -2.95 10.18
CA ARG A 52 -2.97 -3.61 10.53
C ARG A 52 -2.84 -5.13 10.50
N ARG A 53 -2.23 -5.68 9.45
CA ARG A 53 -1.96 -7.11 9.34
C ARG A 53 -1.13 -7.61 10.52
N ALA A 54 -0.05 -6.89 10.88
CA ALA A 54 0.80 -7.23 12.00
C ALA A 54 0.01 -7.28 13.33
N GLY A 55 -0.82 -6.29 13.61
CA GLY A 55 -1.68 -6.26 14.79
C GLY A 55 -2.66 -7.44 14.85
N LEU A 56 -3.30 -7.78 13.73
CA LEU A 56 -4.21 -8.92 13.65
C LEU A 56 -3.50 -10.26 13.92
N LEU A 57 -2.27 -10.43 13.41
CA LEU A 57 -1.48 -11.64 13.64
C LEU A 57 -1.06 -11.77 15.11
N VAL A 58 -0.70 -10.66 15.77
CA VAL A 58 -0.38 -10.67 17.22
C VAL A 58 -1.60 -11.07 18.04
N ASN A 59 -2.77 -10.48 17.76
CA ASN A 59 -4.01 -10.83 18.47
C ASN A 59 -4.38 -12.32 18.28
N LEU A 60 -4.15 -12.85 17.08
CA LEU A 60 -4.36 -14.28 16.83
C LEU A 60 -3.31 -15.14 17.55
N ALA A 61 -2.06 -14.68 17.63
CA ALA A 61 -1.01 -15.40 18.36
C ALA A 61 -1.34 -15.51 19.85
N GLU A 62 -1.85 -14.46 20.47
CA GLU A 62 -2.32 -14.48 21.87
C GLU A 62 -3.42 -15.53 22.08
N ALA A 63 -4.38 -15.59 21.14
CA ALA A 63 -5.45 -16.58 21.18
C ALA A 63 -4.93 -18.02 21.03
N VAL A 64 -3.92 -18.25 20.20
CA VAL A 64 -3.32 -19.57 19.94
C VAL A 64 -2.37 -19.99 21.05
N MET A 65 -1.78 -19.06 21.78
CA MET A 65 -0.75 -19.33 22.81
C MET A 65 -1.19 -20.35 23.86
N SER A 66 -2.47 -20.34 24.24
CA SER A 66 -3.04 -21.28 25.21
C SER A 66 -3.10 -22.73 24.70
N TYR A 67 -3.05 -22.94 23.39
CA TYR A 67 -3.13 -24.25 22.76
C TYR A 67 -1.76 -24.77 22.31
N ASN A 68 -0.97 -23.92 21.65
CA ASN A 68 0.35 -24.26 21.17
C ASN A 68 1.25 -23.03 21.09
N LYS A 69 2.26 -22.99 21.94
CA LYS A 69 3.22 -21.90 22.02
C LYS A 69 4.04 -21.74 20.73
N HIS A 70 4.44 -22.84 20.10
CA HIS A 70 5.22 -22.80 18.86
C HIS A 70 4.45 -22.15 17.72
N GLU A 71 3.18 -22.47 17.55
CA GLU A 71 2.34 -21.88 16.50
C GLU A 71 2.06 -20.40 16.77
N ALA A 72 1.93 -19.99 18.03
CA ALA A 72 1.85 -18.59 18.42
C ALA A 72 3.14 -17.83 18.07
N GLU A 73 4.31 -18.41 18.32
CA GLU A 73 5.62 -17.83 17.96
C GLU A 73 5.74 -17.61 16.45
N VAL A 74 5.29 -18.56 15.62
CA VAL A 74 5.28 -18.40 14.15
C VAL A 74 4.36 -17.25 13.72
N LEU A 75 3.19 -17.08 14.34
CA LEU A 75 2.31 -15.95 14.05
C LEU A 75 2.94 -14.60 14.39
N VAL A 76 3.67 -14.53 15.51
CA VAL A 76 4.44 -13.33 15.89
C VAL A 76 5.53 -13.04 14.87
N GLN A 77 6.28 -14.05 14.41
CA GLN A 77 7.29 -13.88 13.36
C GLN A 77 6.67 -13.40 12.05
N LEU A 78 5.51 -13.93 11.65
CA LEU A 78 4.78 -13.45 10.49
C LEU A 78 4.30 -11.99 10.62
N SER A 79 4.02 -11.54 11.85
CA SER A 79 3.62 -10.15 12.11
C SER A 79 4.79 -9.17 11.92
N GLN A 80 6.01 -9.63 12.19
CA GLN A 80 7.22 -8.82 12.06
C GLN A 80 7.70 -8.71 10.61
N ALA A 81 7.33 -9.66 9.73
CA ALA A 81 7.64 -9.62 8.32
C ALA A 81 6.83 -8.50 7.62
N ARG A 82 7.49 -7.38 7.32
CA ARG A 82 6.85 -6.22 6.67
C ARG A 82 6.51 -6.48 5.21
N THR A 83 7.30 -7.31 4.53
CA THR A 83 7.06 -7.68 3.12
C THR A 83 7.22 -9.19 2.93
N PRO A 84 6.50 -9.77 1.96
CA PRO A 84 6.70 -11.18 1.59
C PRO A 84 8.12 -11.50 1.07
N ALA A 85 8.91 -10.47 0.73
CA ALA A 85 10.28 -10.60 0.24
C ALA A 85 11.32 -10.73 1.37
N GLU A 86 11.00 -10.29 2.60
CA GLU A 86 11.91 -10.35 3.76
C GLU A 86 11.75 -11.63 4.59
N GLY A 87 10.66 -12.36 4.41
CA GLY A 87 10.44 -13.68 5.01
C GLY A 87 10.51 -14.78 3.96
N ASN A 88 11.20 -15.84 4.26
CA ASN A 88 11.35 -17.04 3.41
C ASN A 88 9.99 -17.55 2.92
N GLY A 89 9.65 -17.18 1.69
CA GLY A 89 8.47 -17.68 1.00
C GLY A 89 7.20 -16.89 1.29
N ASN A 90 6.38 -16.83 0.26
CA ASN A 90 5.05 -16.23 0.18
C ASN A 90 4.08 -16.91 1.18
N VAL A 91 4.34 -16.81 2.49
CA VAL A 91 3.45 -17.40 3.51
C VAL A 91 2.22 -16.52 3.60
N ASN A 92 1.14 -17.00 3.02
CA ASN A 92 -0.18 -16.42 3.20
C ASN A 92 -0.61 -16.65 4.65
N ALA A 93 -0.61 -15.59 5.48
CA ALA A 93 -0.94 -15.68 6.88
C ALA A 93 -2.35 -16.27 7.11
N SER A 94 -3.31 -15.95 6.25
CA SER A 94 -4.65 -16.53 6.31
C SER A 94 -4.65 -18.03 6.07
N ALA A 95 -3.83 -18.52 5.14
CA ALA A 95 -3.71 -19.96 4.88
C ALA A 95 -3.04 -20.68 6.05
N TYR A 96 -1.99 -20.09 6.65
CA TYR A 96 -1.35 -20.62 7.84
C TYR A 96 -2.32 -20.77 9.01
N ILE A 97 -3.09 -19.72 9.32
CA ILE A 97 -4.06 -19.72 10.41
C ILE A 97 -5.17 -20.75 10.16
N ARG A 98 -5.62 -20.93 8.92
CA ARG A 98 -6.60 -21.98 8.59
C ARG A 98 -6.06 -23.38 8.93
N GLY A 99 -4.80 -23.68 8.58
CA GLY A 99 -4.14 -24.93 8.94
C GLY A 99 -4.00 -25.14 10.46
N VAL A 100 -3.73 -24.04 11.22
CA VAL A 100 -3.72 -24.09 12.69
C VAL A 100 -5.10 -24.44 13.23
N VAL A 101 -6.17 -23.81 12.72
CA VAL A 101 -7.55 -24.06 13.17
C VAL A 101 -8.09 -25.43 12.76
N GLU A 102 -7.60 -26.01 11.66
CA GLU A 102 -7.90 -27.40 11.32
C GLU A 102 -7.33 -28.36 12.36
N ARG A 103 -6.18 -28.02 12.95
CA ARG A 103 -5.53 -28.81 14.00
C ARG A 103 -6.13 -28.58 15.39
N TYR A 104 -6.61 -27.35 15.63
CA TYR A 104 -7.20 -26.92 16.91
C TYR A 104 -8.59 -26.34 16.67
N PRO A 105 -9.63 -27.18 16.47
CA PRO A 105 -10.98 -26.72 16.12
C PRO A 105 -11.62 -25.83 17.18
N GLU A 106 -11.16 -25.89 18.42
CA GLU A 106 -11.60 -25.06 19.54
C GLU A 106 -11.33 -23.56 19.29
N LEU A 107 -10.31 -23.22 18.48
CA LEU A 107 -10.01 -21.83 18.13
C LEU A 107 -11.18 -21.16 17.39
N ARG A 108 -12.05 -21.93 16.74
CA ARG A 108 -13.28 -21.41 16.08
C ARG A 108 -14.30 -20.86 17.06
N SER A 109 -14.24 -21.29 18.31
CA SER A 109 -15.15 -20.85 19.37
C SER A 109 -14.70 -19.56 20.06
N ILE A 110 -13.48 -19.08 19.77
CA ILE A 110 -12.99 -17.80 20.26
C ILE A 110 -13.85 -16.68 19.69
N GLU A 111 -14.39 -15.84 20.56
CA GLU A 111 -15.41 -14.85 20.26
C GLU A 111 -15.05 -13.96 19.05
N ASN A 112 -13.80 -13.56 18.89
CA ASN A 112 -13.37 -12.68 17.83
C ASN A 112 -12.68 -13.38 16.65
N TYR A 113 -12.56 -14.72 16.65
CA TYR A 113 -11.81 -15.44 15.62
C TYR A 113 -12.31 -15.15 14.20
N LYS A 114 -13.63 -15.26 13.99
CA LYS A 114 -14.22 -15.00 12.66
C LYS A 114 -14.00 -13.57 12.18
N GLN A 115 -14.07 -12.62 13.12
CA GLN A 115 -13.81 -11.21 12.82
C GLN A 115 -12.36 -11.02 12.40
N TYR A 116 -11.38 -11.52 13.18
CA TYR A 116 -9.96 -11.42 12.85
C TYR A 116 -9.63 -12.07 11.49
N MET A 117 -10.20 -13.22 11.18
CA MET A 117 -9.99 -13.90 9.90
C MET A 117 -10.56 -13.11 8.71
N ASN A 118 -11.73 -12.52 8.86
CA ASN A 118 -12.31 -11.66 7.84
C ASN A 118 -11.48 -10.40 7.61
N GLU A 119 -11.07 -9.73 8.69
CA GLU A 119 -10.23 -8.53 8.61
C GLU A 119 -8.86 -8.83 8.01
N LEU A 120 -8.25 -9.96 8.38
CA LEU A 120 -6.97 -10.37 7.83
C LEU A 120 -7.08 -10.64 6.32
N SER A 121 -8.13 -11.36 5.88
CA SER A 121 -8.36 -11.63 4.46
C SER A 121 -8.60 -10.34 3.67
N MET A 122 -9.36 -9.39 4.22
CA MET A 122 -9.56 -8.08 3.58
C MET A 122 -8.26 -7.28 3.49
N THR A 123 -7.45 -7.27 4.55
CA THR A 123 -6.16 -6.59 4.60
C THR A 123 -5.18 -7.18 3.57
N GLU A 124 -5.08 -8.51 3.47
CA GLU A 124 -4.25 -9.18 2.48
C GLU A 124 -4.69 -8.86 1.04
N ASN A 125 -6.00 -8.79 0.78
CA ASN A 125 -6.52 -8.40 -0.53
C ASN A 125 -6.18 -6.94 -0.88
N ARG A 126 -6.24 -6.02 0.10
CA ARG A 126 -5.84 -4.62 -0.10
C ARG A 126 -4.35 -4.49 -0.37
N ILE A 127 -3.50 -5.16 0.41
CA ILE A 127 -2.06 -5.21 0.16
C ILE A 127 -1.78 -5.72 -1.26
N ALA A 128 -2.45 -6.79 -1.70
CA ALA A 128 -2.29 -7.33 -3.04
C ALA A 128 -2.74 -6.34 -4.14
N SER A 129 -3.78 -5.53 -3.89
CA SER A 129 -4.25 -4.52 -4.85
C SER A 129 -3.31 -3.32 -4.96
N HIS A 130 -2.70 -2.87 -3.86
CA HIS A 130 -1.73 -1.77 -3.88
C HIS A 130 -0.37 -2.13 -4.50
N ARG A 131 -0.09 -3.43 -4.69
CA ARG A 131 1.16 -3.91 -5.31
C ARG A 131 1.08 -4.07 -6.83
N LYS A 132 -0.06 -3.82 -7.44
CA LYS A 132 -0.25 -3.83 -8.92
C LYS A 132 -0.02 -2.45 -9.52
#